data_8a52c66ee4f9019347e08c187c14d359
#
_entry.id   8a52c66ee4f9019347e08c187c14d359
#
_cell.length_a   1.000
_cell.length_b   1.000
_cell.length_c   1.000
_cell.angle_alpha   90.00
_cell.angle_beta   90.00
_cell.angle_gamma   90.00
#
_symmetry.space_group_name_H-M   'P 1'
#
loop_
_entity.id
_entity.type
_entity.pdbx_description
1 polymer ?
#
loop_
_entity_poly.entity_id
_entity_poly.type
_entity_poly.pdbx_seq_one_letter_code
_entity_poly.pdbx_strand_id
1 'polypeptide(L)'
;LHQLDFSETLNYIEEIIAEGTSTLILYHGSNIAFDRIDLSKSHNRRDFGRGFYCTILEKQASEWAHRLYMRNLSGKEYVYQYVFHQSESLKIKHFYALDAEWLEFIKNNRIKGGIQHSYDVVIGPVADDNTMETVQLYMSGILKSSEAVERLRYNKVNNQVSFQLFL
;
A
#
# COMPACT_ATOMS: atom_id res chain seq x y z
N LEU A 1 0.50 -5.24 -22.83
CA LEU A 1 0.29 -4.21 -21.82
C LEU A 1 1.60 -4.04 -21.08
N HIS A 2 2.21 -2.87 -21.26
CA HIS A 2 3.48 -2.53 -20.62
C HIS A 2 3.23 -2.45 -19.11
N GLN A 3 3.99 -3.19 -18.32
CA GLN A 3 3.92 -3.10 -16.88
C GLN A 3 4.70 -1.84 -16.49
N LEU A 4 4.00 -0.81 -16.00
CA LEU A 4 4.62 0.41 -15.50
C LEU A 4 5.60 0.03 -14.37
N ASP A 5 6.80 0.56 -14.42
CA ASP A 5 7.74 0.43 -13.32
C ASP A 5 7.36 1.39 -12.17
N PHE A 6 8.12 1.34 -11.08
CA PHE A 6 7.83 2.17 -9.90
C PHE A 6 7.86 3.67 -10.21
N SER A 7 8.82 4.13 -11.02
CA SER A 7 8.94 5.55 -11.38
C SER A 7 7.84 5.99 -12.34
N GLU A 8 7.46 5.14 -13.30
CA GLU A 8 6.34 5.36 -14.20
C GLU A 8 5.00 5.41 -13.44
N THR A 9 4.84 4.54 -12.43
CA THR A 9 3.65 4.53 -11.58
C THR A 9 3.53 5.80 -10.74
N LEU A 10 4.63 6.29 -10.17
CA LEU A 10 4.67 7.55 -9.43
C LEU A 10 4.39 8.74 -10.35
N ASN A 11 5.06 8.81 -11.50
CA ASN A 11 4.84 9.87 -12.48
C ASN A 11 3.38 9.91 -12.95
N TYR A 12 2.77 8.75 -13.19
CA TYR A 12 1.35 8.66 -13.54
C TYR A 12 0.43 9.22 -12.44
N ILE A 13 0.73 8.89 -11.17
CA ILE A 13 -0.03 9.43 -10.03
C ILE A 13 0.20 10.95 -9.90
N GLU A 14 1.44 11.42 -10.08
CA GLU A 14 1.78 12.84 -10.04
C GLU A 14 1.15 13.63 -11.20
N GLU A 15 1.15 13.10 -12.42
CA GLU A 15 0.48 13.71 -13.57
C GLU A 15 -1.03 13.87 -13.33
N ILE A 16 -1.70 12.82 -12.84
CA ILE A 16 -3.12 12.88 -12.51
C ILE A 16 -3.39 13.93 -11.43
N ILE A 17 -2.53 14.04 -10.43
CA ILE A 17 -2.65 15.03 -9.36
C ILE A 17 -2.39 16.45 -9.89
N ALA A 18 -1.37 16.62 -10.74
CA ALA A 18 -0.96 17.92 -11.31
C ALA A 18 -1.95 18.46 -12.33
N GLU A 19 -2.59 17.59 -13.12
CA GLU A 19 -3.59 17.98 -14.13
C GLU A 19 -4.96 18.37 -13.53
N GLY A 20 -5.11 18.31 -12.20
CA GLY A 20 -6.41 18.58 -11.54
C GLY A 20 -7.48 17.55 -11.87
N THR A 21 -7.13 16.45 -12.55
CA THR A 21 -7.98 15.29 -12.76
C THR A 21 -7.95 14.47 -11.48
N SER A 22 -8.86 14.78 -10.60
CA SER A 22 -8.95 14.22 -9.25
C SER A 22 -9.43 12.77 -9.19
N THR A 23 -9.22 11.98 -10.24
CA THR A 23 -9.81 10.63 -10.34
C THR A 23 -8.77 9.56 -10.62
N LEU A 24 -8.67 8.59 -9.70
CA LEU A 24 -7.85 7.38 -9.85
C LEU A 24 -8.73 6.13 -9.92
N ILE A 25 -8.42 5.22 -10.83
CA ILE A 25 -8.98 3.87 -10.82
C ILE A 25 -8.10 3.00 -9.93
N LEU A 26 -8.72 2.37 -8.95
CA LEU A 26 -8.06 1.55 -7.94
C LEU A 26 -8.64 0.15 -7.93
N TYR A 27 -7.81 -0.84 -7.62
CA TYR A 27 -8.20 -2.24 -7.56
C TYR A 27 -7.88 -2.83 -6.18
N HIS A 28 -8.77 -3.70 -5.71
CA HIS A 28 -8.61 -4.45 -4.48
C HIS A 28 -8.85 -5.94 -4.73
N GLY A 29 -7.88 -6.78 -4.37
CA GLY A 29 -7.98 -8.24 -4.46
C GLY A 29 -8.44 -8.86 -3.15
N SER A 30 -9.40 -9.79 -3.22
CA SER A 30 -9.92 -10.52 -2.06
C SER A 30 -10.27 -11.96 -2.42
N ASN A 31 -10.26 -12.85 -1.43
CA ASN A 31 -10.83 -14.21 -1.58
C ASN A 31 -12.25 -14.31 -1.02
N ILE A 32 -12.82 -13.23 -0.52
CA ILE A 32 -14.16 -13.14 0.07
C ILE A 32 -14.94 -12.04 -0.66
N ALA A 33 -16.20 -12.33 -1.01
CA ALA A 33 -17.11 -11.32 -1.52
C ALA A 33 -17.60 -10.41 -0.39
N PHE A 34 -17.71 -9.12 -0.69
CA PHE A 34 -18.28 -8.12 0.22
C PHE A 34 -18.97 -7.00 -0.56
N ASP A 35 -19.99 -6.43 0.04
CA ASP A 35 -20.78 -5.34 -0.56
C ASP A 35 -20.36 -3.96 -0.03
N ARG A 36 -19.71 -3.91 1.13
CA ARG A 36 -19.25 -2.68 1.79
C ARG A 36 -17.87 -2.86 2.36
N ILE A 37 -17.07 -1.79 2.27
CA ILE A 37 -15.77 -1.70 2.92
C ILE A 37 -16.00 -1.64 4.43
N ASP A 38 -15.33 -2.54 5.16
CA ASP A 38 -15.36 -2.60 6.62
C ASP A 38 -13.93 -2.60 7.17
N LEU A 39 -13.49 -1.43 7.65
CA LEU A 39 -12.13 -1.24 8.17
C LEU A 39 -11.86 -2.07 9.43
N SER A 40 -12.90 -2.51 10.15
CA SER A 40 -12.72 -3.38 11.33
C SER A 40 -12.13 -4.74 10.97
N LYS A 41 -12.33 -5.19 9.72
CA LYS A 41 -11.78 -6.44 9.18
C LYS A 41 -10.34 -6.34 8.70
N SER A 42 -9.79 -5.12 8.63
CA SER A 42 -8.38 -4.92 8.28
C SER A 42 -7.47 -5.40 9.40
N HIS A 43 -6.36 -6.03 9.01
CA HIS A 43 -5.33 -6.44 9.97
C HIS A 43 -4.75 -5.24 10.70
N ASN A 44 -4.49 -5.42 12.00
CA ASN A 44 -4.09 -4.35 12.90
C ASN A 44 -2.65 -3.82 12.66
N ARG A 45 -1.77 -4.65 12.09
CA ARG A 45 -0.32 -4.35 11.95
C ARG A 45 0.09 -4.34 10.47
N ARG A 46 -0.49 -3.39 9.73
CA ARG A 46 -0.19 -3.14 8.32
C ARG A 46 0.86 -2.03 8.18
N ASP A 47 1.47 -1.92 7.01
CA ASP A 47 2.52 -0.94 6.69
C ASP A 47 2.08 0.50 6.96
N PHE A 48 0.90 0.85 6.47
CA PHE A 48 0.32 2.19 6.64
C PHE A 48 -0.77 2.24 7.71
N GLY A 49 -0.79 1.25 8.60
CA GLY A 49 -1.81 1.13 9.64
C GLY A 49 -3.06 0.38 9.18
N ARG A 50 -4.04 0.28 10.06
CA ARG A 50 -5.34 -0.30 9.74
C ARG A 50 -6.02 0.52 8.67
N GLY A 51 -6.42 -0.10 7.56
CA GLY A 51 -7.02 0.60 6.44
C GLY A 51 -7.51 -0.34 5.35
N PHE A 52 -8.13 0.23 4.34
CA PHE A 52 -8.51 -0.47 3.11
C PHE A 52 -7.44 -0.25 2.06
N TYR A 53 -6.82 -1.32 1.59
CA TYR A 53 -5.65 -1.29 0.74
C TYR A 53 -5.99 -1.59 -0.71
N CYS A 54 -5.60 -0.71 -1.61
CA CYS A 54 -5.79 -0.81 -3.05
C CYS A 54 -4.46 -0.66 -3.80
N THR A 55 -4.48 -0.96 -5.07
CA THR A 55 -3.41 -0.70 -6.04
C THR A 55 -3.99 -0.09 -7.31
N ILE A 56 -3.17 0.61 -8.08
CA ILE A 56 -3.54 1.07 -9.44
C ILE A 56 -3.38 -0.03 -10.49
N LEU A 57 -2.75 -1.15 -10.15
CA LEU A 57 -2.47 -2.26 -11.06
C LEU A 57 -3.48 -3.40 -10.84
N GLU A 58 -4.40 -3.60 -11.77
CA GLU A 58 -5.37 -4.68 -11.72
C GLU A 58 -4.70 -6.06 -11.56
N LYS A 59 -3.59 -6.28 -12.27
CA LYS A 59 -2.80 -7.51 -12.18
C LYS A 59 -2.31 -7.78 -10.75
N GLN A 60 -1.83 -6.76 -10.05
CA GLN A 60 -1.38 -6.90 -8.66
C GLN A 60 -2.54 -7.28 -7.73
N ALA A 61 -3.71 -6.70 -7.92
CA ALA A 61 -4.91 -7.05 -7.16
C ALA A 61 -5.35 -8.51 -7.45
N SER A 62 -5.30 -8.93 -8.71
CA SER A 62 -5.62 -10.31 -9.12
C SER A 62 -4.64 -11.32 -8.51
N GLU A 63 -3.34 -11.06 -8.59
CA GLU A 63 -2.31 -11.92 -7.97
C GLU A 63 -2.46 -11.99 -6.45
N TRP A 64 -2.87 -10.90 -5.82
CA TRP A 64 -3.14 -10.89 -4.38
C TRP A 64 -4.38 -11.72 -4.03
N ALA A 65 -5.48 -11.59 -4.78
CA ALA A 65 -6.69 -12.41 -4.62
C ALA A 65 -6.37 -13.91 -4.76
N HIS A 66 -5.56 -14.27 -5.76
CA HIS A 66 -5.09 -15.63 -5.98
C HIS A 66 -4.28 -16.15 -4.78
N ARG A 67 -3.31 -15.38 -4.28
CA ARG A 67 -2.51 -15.76 -3.09
C ARG A 67 -3.39 -15.96 -1.86
N LEU A 68 -4.38 -15.11 -1.64
CA LEU A 68 -5.34 -15.26 -0.54
C LEU A 68 -6.17 -16.54 -0.68
N TYR A 69 -6.68 -16.80 -1.87
CA TYR A 69 -7.42 -18.02 -2.17
C TYR A 69 -6.57 -19.28 -1.93
N MET A 70 -5.37 -19.34 -2.47
CA MET A 70 -4.46 -20.47 -2.31
C MET A 70 -4.04 -20.70 -0.86
N ARG A 71 -3.83 -19.63 -0.09
CA ARG A 71 -3.45 -19.73 1.32
C ARG A 71 -4.61 -20.21 2.21
N ASN A 72 -5.81 -19.73 1.96
CA ASN A 72 -6.97 -20.00 2.79
C ASN A 72 -7.77 -21.22 2.31
N LEU A 73 -7.58 -21.67 1.08
CA LEU A 73 -8.33 -22.74 0.40
C LEU A 73 -9.85 -22.58 0.54
N SER A 74 -10.32 -21.33 0.56
CA SER A 74 -11.72 -20.97 0.75
C SER A 74 -12.09 -19.69 -0.02
N GLY A 75 -13.38 -19.58 -0.37
CA GLY A 75 -13.90 -18.45 -1.14
C GLY A 75 -13.64 -18.59 -2.64
N LYS A 76 -13.44 -17.46 -3.31
CA LYS A 76 -13.07 -17.33 -4.73
C LYS A 76 -12.13 -16.15 -4.89
N GLU A 77 -11.59 -16.00 -6.07
CA GLU A 77 -10.77 -14.83 -6.40
C GLU A 77 -11.68 -13.69 -6.86
N TYR A 78 -11.66 -12.57 -6.14
CA TYR A 78 -12.43 -11.37 -6.46
C TYR A 78 -11.48 -10.20 -6.67
N VAL A 79 -11.72 -9.42 -7.71
CA VAL A 79 -11.08 -8.13 -7.95
C VAL A 79 -12.16 -7.05 -7.99
N TYR A 80 -12.07 -6.10 -7.08
CA TYR A 80 -12.96 -4.96 -7.00
C TYR A 80 -12.30 -3.76 -7.65
N GLN A 81 -13.03 -3.03 -8.46
CA GLN A 81 -12.60 -1.78 -9.06
C GLN A 81 -13.31 -0.62 -8.37
N TYR A 82 -12.56 0.39 -7.98
CA TYR A 82 -13.06 1.62 -7.37
C TYR A 82 -12.62 2.83 -8.18
N VAL A 83 -13.43 3.86 -8.13
CA VAL A 83 -13.09 5.19 -8.64
C VAL A 83 -12.85 6.08 -7.44
N PHE A 84 -11.61 6.50 -7.25
CA PHE A 84 -11.24 7.41 -6.17
C PHE A 84 -11.21 8.84 -6.70
N HIS A 85 -11.99 9.71 -6.08
CA HIS A 85 -11.98 11.14 -6.32
C HIS A 85 -11.18 11.83 -5.22
N GLN A 86 -10.06 12.41 -5.59
CA GLN A 86 -9.26 13.18 -4.65
C GLN A 86 -9.99 14.48 -4.31
N SER A 87 -10.09 14.82 -3.04
CA SER A 87 -10.61 16.08 -2.53
C SER A 87 -9.52 16.84 -1.78
N GLU A 88 -9.52 18.16 -1.91
CA GLU A 88 -8.61 19.03 -1.14
C GLU A 88 -8.79 18.92 0.38
N SER A 89 -9.95 18.43 0.84
CA SER A 89 -10.21 18.18 2.25
C SER A 89 -9.48 16.96 2.81
N LEU A 90 -8.96 16.07 1.96
CA LEU A 90 -8.26 14.86 2.38
C LEU A 90 -6.80 15.13 2.72
N LYS A 91 -6.37 14.64 3.86
CA LYS A 91 -4.96 14.65 4.27
C LYS A 91 -4.27 13.45 3.64
N ILE A 92 -3.55 13.66 2.57
CA ILE A 92 -2.85 12.61 1.81
C ILE A 92 -1.36 12.65 2.10
N LYS A 93 -0.78 11.49 2.46
CA LYS A 93 0.67 11.30 2.57
C LYS A 93 1.17 10.47 1.39
N HIS A 94 2.20 10.99 0.71
CA HIS A 94 2.92 10.29 -0.34
C HIS A 94 4.32 9.91 0.11
N PHE A 95 4.71 8.66 -0.11
CA PHE A 95 6.08 8.17 -0.03
C PHE A 95 6.57 7.86 -1.44
N TYR A 96 7.62 8.54 -1.86
CA TYR A 96 8.17 8.41 -3.22
C TYR A 96 9.35 7.43 -3.29
N ALA A 97 9.84 6.96 -2.15
CA ALA A 97 10.99 6.07 -2.07
C ALA A 97 10.97 5.18 -0.82
N LEU A 98 11.80 4.14 -0.83
CA LEU A 98 12.11 3.30 0.32
C LEU A 98 13.18 3.98 1.19
N ASP A 99 12.85 5.14 1.74
CA ASP A 99 13.75 5.97 2.53
C ASP A 99 13.57 5.79 4.05
N ALA A 100 14.29 6.57 4.83
CA ALA A 100 14.24 6.51 6.29
C ALA A 100 12.86 6.92 6.85
N GLU A 101 12.16 7.86 6.21
CA GLU A 101 10.82 8.28 6.62
C GLU A 101 9.81 7.14 6.41
N TRP A 102 9.85 6.49 5.24
CA TRP A 102 9.03 5.34 4.93
C TRP A 102 9.29 4.18 5.92
N LEU A 103 10.55 3.84 6.20
CA LEU A 103 10.91 2.79 7.16
C LEU A 103 10.36 3.06 8.56
N GLU A 104 10.52 4.28 9.07
CA GLU A 104 10.05 4.64 10.41
C GLU A 104 8.51 4.64 10.45
N PHE A 105 7.85 5.07 9.40
CA PHE A 105 6.41 5.06 9.28
C PHE A 105 5.86 3.63 9.35
N ILE A 106 6.43 2.70 8.58
CA ILE A 106 6.05 1.28 8.62
C ILE A 106 6.31 0.67 9.99
N LYS A 107 7.51 0.91 10.55
CA LYS A 107 7.88 0.43 11.88
C LYS A 107 6.86 0.84 12.95
N ASN A 108 6.49 2.11 12.98
CA ASN A 108 5.53 2.62 13.95
C ASN A 108 4.17 1.92 13.83
N ASN A 109 3.63 1.80 12.62
CA ASN A 109 2.34 1.14 12.39
C ASN A 109 2.39 -0.36 12.71
N ARG A 110 3.44 -1.06 12.31
CA ARG A 110 3.57 -2.50 12.54
C ARG A 110 3.83 -2.87 13.99
N ILE A 111 4.66 -2.10 14.71
CA ILE A 111 4.99 -2.39 16.10
C ILE A 111 3.82 -2.03 17.03
N LYS A 112 3.28 -0.82 16.90
CA LYS A 112 2.21 -0.34 17.76
C LYS A 112 0.83 -0.86 17.37
N GLY A 113 0.64 -1.14 16.07
CA GLY A 113 -0.66 -1.51 15.51
C GLY A 113 -1.61 -0.31 15.40
N GLY A 114 -2.82 -0.55 14.91
CA GLY A 114 -3.80 0.51 14.67
C GLY A 114 -3.38 1.45 13.56
N ILE A 115 -3.60 2.75 13.77
CA ILE A 115 -3.21 3.84 12.88
C ILE A 115 -2.33 4.79 13.70
N GLN A 116 -1.08 4.96 13.30
CA GLN A 116 -0.08 5.75 14.02
C GLN A 116 0.20 7.11 13.34
N HIS A 117 -0.79 7.64 12.65
CA HIS A 117 -0.71 8.91 11.91
C HIS A 117 -2.11 9.53 11.80
N SER A 118 -2.18 10.75 11.26
CA SER A 118 -3.43 11.50 11.07
C SER A 118 -3.82 11.69 9.60
N TYR A 119 -3.25 10.92 8.69
CA TYR A 119 -3.57 10.97 7.26
C TYR A 119 -4.81 10.14 6.96
N ASP A 120 -5.64 10.65 6.04
CA ASP A 120 -6.84 9.98 5.55
C ASP A 120 -6.49 8.94 4.48
N VAL A 121 -5.48 9.24 3.67
CA VAL A 121 -4.97 8.37 2.61
C VAL A 121 -3.45 8.35 2.66
N VAL A 122 -2.86 7.17 2.50
CA VAL A 122 -1.41 7.00 2.37
C VAL A 122 -1.11 6.27 1.07
N ILE A 123 -0.22 6.83 0.27
CA ILE A 123 0.23 6.29 -1.01
C ILE A 123 1.73 6.05 -0.94
N GLY A 124 2.19 4.88 -1.35
CA GLY A 124 3.62 4.59 -1.33
C GLY A 124 3.99 3.14 -1.60
N PRO A 125 5.28 2.83 -1.53
CA PRO A 125 5.81 1.50 -1.78
C PRO A 125 5.24 0.44 -0.83
N VAL A 126 5.00 -0.75 -1.38
CA VAL A 126 4.63 -1.96 -0.61
C VAL A 126 5.89 -2.57 0.00
N ALA A 127 5.85 -2.93 1.28
CA ALA A 127 6.84 -3.82 1.85
C ALA A 127 6.49 -5.28 1.46
N ASP A 128 6.92 -5.69 0.29
CA ASP A 128 6.74 -7.05 -0.25
C ASP A 128 7.79 -8.04 0.27
N ASP A 129 7.75 -9.26 -0.23
CA ASP A 129 8.65 -10.33 0.20
C ASP A 129 10.13 -9.99 -0.01
N ASN A 130 10.46 -9.18 -1.04
CA ASN A 130 11.83 -8.77 -1.35
C ASN A 130 12.38 -7.73 -0.38
N THR A 131 11.50 -6.90 0.18
CA THR A 131 11.87 -5.81 1.09
C THR A 131 11.67 -6.18 2.55
N MET A 132 10.80 -7.16 2.83
CA MET A 132 10.32 -7.48 4.17
C MET A 132 11.43 -7.93 5.11
N GLU A 133 12.40 -8.72 4.63
CA GLU A 133 13.54 -9.14 5.46
C GLU A 133 14.32 -7.94 5.99
N THR A 134 14.63 -6.99 5.12
CA THR A 134 15.35 -5.76 5.52
C THR A 134 14.52 -4.91 6.48
N VAL A 135 13.22 -4.79 6.24
CA VAL A 135 12.30 -4.08 7.14
C VAL A 135 12.24 -4.74 8.51
N GLN A 136 12.19 -6.07 8.59
CA GLN A 136 12.19 -6.81 9.85
C GLN A 136 13.50 -6.63 10.63
N LEU A 137 14.65 -6.69 9.95
CA LEU A 137 15.96 -6.46 10.56
C LEU A 137 16.08 -5.03 11.10
N TYR A 138 15.53 -4.05 10.40
CA TYR A 138 15.45 -2.69 10.90
C TYR A 138 14.51 -2.56 12.10
N MET A 139 13.31 -3.14 12.04
CA MET A 139 12.34 -3.10 13.13
C MET A 139 12.86 -3.75 14.41
N SER A 140 13.65 -4.82 14.29
CA SER A 140 14.28 -5.51 15.42
C SER A 140 15.54 -4.81 15.96
N GLY A 141 15.99 -3.73 15.33
CA GLY A 141 17.17 -2.97 15.72
C GLY A 141 18.51 -3.57 15.32
N ILE A 142 18.49 -4.64 14.49
CA ILE A 142 19.72 -5.27 13.95
C ILE A 142 20.37 -4.36 12.91
N LEU A 143 19.57 -3.71 12.03
CA LEU A 143 20.05 -2.73 11.08
C LEU A 143 19.72 -1.32 11.55
N LYS A 144 20.65 -0.39 11.32
CA LYS A 144 20.39 1.05 11.39
C LYS A 144 19.59 1.49 10.16
N SER A 145 18.93 2.64 10.25
CA SER A 145 18.14 3.19 9.14
C SER A 145 18.96 3.35 7.86
N SER A 146 20.19 3.87 7.95
CA SER A 146 21.09 4.06 6.80
C SER A 146 21.46 2.73 6.12
N GLU A 147 21.70 1.68 6.90
CA GLU A 147 22.02 0.34 6.39
C GLU A 147 20.80 -0.30 5.71
N ALA A 148 19.62 -0.13 6.28
CA ALA A 148 18.38 -0.61 5.71
C ALA A 148 18.06 0.10 4.38
N VAL A 149 18.16 1.43 4.34
CA VAL A 149 17.95 2.23 3.10
C VAL A 149 18.92 1.80 2.01
N GLU A 150 20.21 1.59 2.35
CA GLU A 150 21.22 1.14 1.37
C GLU A 150 20.87 -0.24 0.79
N ARG A 151 20.40 -1.18 1.62
CA ARG A 151 19.94 -2.50 1.14
C ARG A 151 18.71 -2.41 0.23
N LEU A 152 17.80 -1.49 0.52
CA LEU A 152 16.56 -1.31 -0.23
C LEU A 152 16.74 -0.54 -1.54
N ARG A 153 17.87 0.16 -1.75
CA ARG A 153 18.11 1.06 -2.88
C ARG A 153 17.83 0.45 -4.25
N TYR A 154 18.07 -0.83 -4.43
CA TYR A 154 17.93 -1.52 -5.71
C TYR A 154 16.68 -2.40 -5.78
N ASN A 155 15.82 -2.37 -4.77
CA ASN A 155 14.61 -3.16 -4.78
C ASN A 155 13.57 -2.52 -5.70
N LYS A 156 13.02 -3.32 -6.61
CA LYS A 156 11.83 -2.94 -7.37
C LYS A 156 10.61 -3.21 -6.50
N VAL A 157 9.80 -2.20 -6.29
CA VAL A 157 8.59 -2.30 -5.48
C VAL A 157 7.37 -1.79 -6.24
N ASN A 158 6.20 -2.29 -5.85
CA ASN A 158 4.92 -1.78 -6.30
C ASN A 158 4.37 -0.77 -5.28
N ASN A 159 3.53 0.14 -5.74
CA ASN A 159 2.81 1.06 -4.88
C ASN A 159 1.49 0.50 -4.40
N GLN A 160 1.08 0.95 -3.23
CA GLN A 160 -0.24 0.73 -2.64
C GLN A 160 -0.86 2.05 -2.22
N VAL A 161 -2.19 2.08 -2.19
CA VAL A 161 -3.01 3.17 -1.68
C VAL A 161 -3.80 2.64 -0.51
N SER A 162 -3.70 3.26 0.64
CA SER A 162 -4.39 2.85 1.85
C SER A 162 -5.32 3.96 2.35
N PHE A 163 -6.56 3.60 2.63
CA PHE A 163 -7.60 4.48 3.14
C PHE A 163 -7.86 4.16 4.61
N GLN A 164 -7.74 5.16 5.49
CA GLN A 164 -7.90 5.04 6.93
C GLN A 164 -9.25 5.57 7.43
N LEU A 165 -10.06 6.13 6.52
CA LEU A 165 -11.40 6.62 6.82
C LEU A 165 -12.45 5.93 5.94
N PHE A 166 -13.70 5.99 6.37
CA PHE A 166 -14.83 5.57 5.55
C PHE A 166 -15.05 6.61 4.45
N LEU A 167 -14.94 6.16 3.22
CA LEU A 167 -15.23 6.95 2.02
C LEU A 167 -16.71 6.80 1.66
#